data_7317e2a2643a6ec39acd7c22bf716357
#
_entry.id   7317e2a2643a6ec39acd7c22bf716357
#
_cell.length_a   1.000
_cell.length_b   1.000
_cell.length_c   1.000
_cell.angle_alpha   90.00
_cell.angle_beta   90.00
_cell.angle_gamma   90.00
#
_symmetry.space_group_name_H-M   'P 1'
#
loop_
_entity.id
_entity.type
_entity.pdbx_description
1 polymer ?
#
loop_
_entity_poly.entity_id
_entity_poly.type
_entity_poly.pdbx_seq_one_letter_code
_entity_poly.pdbx_strand_id
1 'polypeptide(L)'
;MIFWRNFKDIILSLLYPKNKIYIVSYPNSGRTWLKHMLWEIFEQLDVQAHNIEFTHDNSEIIIEDGTRIDPNTIFKFTSRYKYLRAKVIFLCRDPRDIITSNYHQVTKRAKNPFTFNNKSEFIQNEVLGFKRIIHFFNLWANNKSIPNKFLLIRYENLLSGINELENVLSFMNINADKQLITKVYNGSSADKMRIKEKNNQIKGFTNFGKEVNQMKVRKAKKGSYLSELSVDDINYCNNEMSRLNKYFKYKI
;
A
#
# COMPACT_ATOMS: atom_id res chain seq x y z
N MET A 1 28.88 -6.17 -17.31
CA MET A 1 27.73 -5.23 -17.21
C MET A 1 27.04 -5.24 -15.84
N ILE A 2 26.76 -6.39 -15.21
CA ILE A 2 26.11 -6.50 -13.88
C ILE A 2 27.00 -5.90 -12.76
N PHE A 3 28.31 -6.13 -12.78
CA PHE A 3 29.25 -5.64 -11.78
C PHE A 3 29.30 -4.11 -11.70
N TRP A 4 29.39 -3.42 -12.84
CA TRP A 4 29.40 -1.96 -12.92
C TRP A 4 28.06 -1.32 -12.47
N ARG A 5 26.95 -1.99 -12.75
CA ARG A 5 25.63 -1.55 -12.30
C ARG A 5 25.52 -1.61 -10.79
N ASN A 6 25.98 -2.70 -10.17
CA ASN A 6 25.98 -2.83 -8.71
C ASN A 6 26.90 -1.80 -8.03
N PHE A 7 28.06 -1.51 -8.60
CA PHE A 7 28.99 -0.50 -8.09
C PHE A 7 28.38 0.91 -8.14
N LYS A 8 27.75 1.28 -9.25
CA LYS A 8 27.02 2.54 -9.38
C LYS A 8 25.89 2.66 -8.34
N ASP A 9 25.11 1.60 -8.15
CA ASP A 9 24.04 1.58 -7.15
C ASP A 9 24.58 1.77 -5.73
N ILE A 10 25.74 1.18 -5.40
CA ILE A 10 26.40 1.35 -4.10
C ILE A 10 26.81 2.81 -3.90
N ILE A 11 27.50 3.43 -4.86
CA ILE A 11 27.91 4.84 -4.77
C ILE A 11 26.68 5.73 -4.61
N LEU A 12 25.65 5.58 -5.44
CA LEU A 12 24.44 6.36 -5.36
C LEU A 12 23.71 6.16 -4.02
N SER A 13 23.82 4.96 -3.41
CA SER A 13 23.19 4.71 -2.11
C SER A 13 23.78 5.56 -1.00
N LEU A 14 25.00 6.05 -1.13
CA LEU A 14 25.64 6.92 -0.15
C LEU A 14 24.96 8.29 -0.02
N LEU A 15 24.22 8.71 -1.05
CA LEU A 15 23.42 9.93 -1.05
C LEU A 15 22.14 9.81 -0.20
N TYR A 16 21.78 8.59 0.23
CA TYR A 16 20.57 8.34 1.01
C TYR A 16 20.90 8.00 2.46
N PRO A 17 20.10 8.48 3.44
CA PRO A 17 20.32 8.20 4.85
C PRO A 17 20.28 6.70 5.17
N LYS A 18 21.22 6.21 5.98
CA LYS A 18 21.30 4.79 6.41
C LYS A 18 20.05 4.28 7.11
N ASN A 19 19.36 5.16 7.84
CA ASN A 19 18.24 4.80 8.70
C ASN A 19 16.87 5.14 8.08
N LYS A 20 16.84 5.39 6.76
CA LYS A 20 15.58 5.65 6.07
C LYS A 20 14.68 4.42 6.12
N ILE A 21 13.41 4.63 6.42
CA ILE A 21 12.39 3.59 6.43
C ILE A 21 11.36 3.93 5.35
N TYR A 22 11.18 3.02 4.41
CA TYR A 22 10.16 3.14 3.39
C TYR A 22 8.99 2.23 3.70
N ILE A 23 7.79 2.79 3.80
CA ILE A 23 6.54 2.03 3.88
C ILE A 23 5.95 2.00 2.48
N VAL A 24 6.13 0.87 1.84
CA VAL A 24 5.76 0.64 0.44
C VAL A 24 4.45 -0.14 0.38
N SER A 25 3.55 0.27 -0.48
CA SER A 25 2.32 -0.47 -0.76
C SER A 25 1.80 -0.18 -2.16
N TYR A 26 1.03 -1.10 -2.71
CA TYR A 26 0.16 -0.73 -3.84
C TYR A 26 -0.94 0.24 -3.35
N PRO A 27 -1.45 1.14 -4.20
CA PRO A 27 -2.60 1.97 -3.85
C PRO A 27 -3.77 1.15 -3.28
N ASN A 28 -4.48 1.72 -2.32
CA ASN A 28 -5.62 1.08 -1.65
C ASN A 28 -5.33 -0.19 -0.81
N SER A 29 -4.07 -0.43 -0.44
CA SER A 29 -3.68 -1.52 0.46
C SER A 29 -3.86 -1.20 1.97
N GLY A 30 -4.43 -0.05 2.34
CA GLY A 30 -4.63 0.32 3.75
C GLY A 30 -3.55 1.23 4.33
N ARG A 31 -2.62 1.77 3.51
CA ARG A 31 -1.50 2.63 3.94
C ARG A 31 -1.96 3.85 4.74
N THR A 32 -3.07 4.49 4.38
CA THR A 32 -3.60 5.66 5.10
C THR A 32 -3.96 5.31 6.54
N TRP A 33 -4.54 4.14 6.77
CA TRP A 33 -4.89 3.67 8.10
C TRP A 33 -3.64 3.38 8.94
N LEU A 34 -2.66 2.64 8.39
CA LEU A 34 -1.38 2.41 9.06
C LEU A 34 -0.66 3.73 9.36
N LYS A 35 -0.60 4.66 8.39
CA LYS A 35 0.00 5.98 8.57
C LYS A 35 -0.65 6.75 9.72
N HIS A 36 -1.98 6.74 9.80
CA HIS A 36 -2.71 7.41 10.86
C HIS A 36 -2.34 6.84 12.24
N MET A 37 -2.37 5.51 12.40
CA MET A 37 -1.99 4.86 13.67
C MET A 37 -0.54 5.18 14.07
N LEU A 38 0.39 5.14 13.14
CA LEU A 38 1.79 5.46 13.40
C LEU A 38 1.95 6.92 13.84
N TRP A 39 1.27 7.88 13.17
CA TRP A 39 1.33 9.29 13.54
C TRP A 39 0.76 9.56 14.92
N GLU A 40 -0.36 8.95 15.28
CA GLU A 40 -0.96 9.06 16.63
C GLU A 40 0.01 8.53 17.71
N ILE A 41 0.73 7.43 17.44
CA ILE A 41 1.73 6.89 18.36
C ILE A 41 2.95 7.83 18.45
N PHE A 42 3.45 8.34 17.32
CA PHE A 42 4.62 9.23 17.29
C PHE A 42 4.36 10.53 18.03
N GLU A 43 3.17 11.10 17.91
CA GLU A 43 2.77 12.30 18.65
C GLU A 43 2.72 12.05 20.16
N GLN A 44 2.25 10.88 20.60
CA GLN A 44 2.21 10.53 22.03
C GLN A 44 3.61 10.26 22.62
N LEU A 45 4.55 9.79 21.80
CA LEU A 45 5.92 9.45 22.22
C LEU A 45 6.94 10.56 21.90
N ASP A 46 6.52 11.67 21.33
CA ASP A 46 7.38 12.76 20.81
C ASP A 46 8.48 12.25 19.86
N VAL A 47 8.13 11.25 19.02
CA VAL A 47 9.05 10.66 18.05
C VAL A 47 9.09 11.47 16.77
N GLN A 48 10.31 11.93 16.40
CA GLN A 48 10.53 12.62 15.12
C GLN A 48 10.59 11.61 13.96
N ALA A 49 9.67 11.72 13.02
CA ALA A 49 9.48 10.76 11.92
C ALA A 49 10.15 11.17 10.59
N HIS A 50 11.18 12.04 10.63
CA HIS A 50 11.84 12.57 9.41
C HIS A 50 12.46 11.51 8.51
N ASN A 51 12.76 10.33 9.05
CA ASN A 51 13.35 9.22 8.31
C ASN A 51 12.33 8.24 7.74
N ILE A 52 11.02 8.49 7.90
CA ILE A 52 9.94 7.59 7.43
C ILE A 52 9.29 8.18 6.19
N GLU A 53 9.20 7.38 5.14
CA GLU A 53 8.57 7.76 3.87
C GLU A 53 7.54 6.73 3.45
N PHE A 54 6.34 7.22 3.12
CA PHE A 54 5.24 6.41 2.59
C PHE A 54 5.20 6.55 1.08
N THR A 55 5.35 5.44 0.36
CA THR A 55 5.48 5.48 -1.10
C THR A 55 4.69 4.40 -1.81
N HIS A 56 4.42 4.62 -3.08
CA HIS A 56 3.91 3.66 -4.04
C HIS A 56 4.96 3.31 -5.10
N ASP A 57 6.24 3.47 -4.77
CA ASP A 57 7.33 3.24 -5.71
C ASP A 57 7.21 1.89 -6.43
N ASN A 58 7.44 1.93 -7.72
CA ASN A 58 7.32 0.82 -8.66
C ASN A 58 5.88 0.32 -8.88
N SER A 59 4.86 1.07 -8.47
CA SER A 59 3.46 0.80 -8.86
C SER A 59 3.09 1.43 -10.18
N GLU A 60 3.89 2.41 -10.60
CA GLU A 60 3.66 3.22 -11.82
C GLU A 60 2.33 3.99 -11.79
N ILE A 61 1.78 4.19 -10.61
CA ILE A 61 0.55 4.95 -10.39
C ILE A 61 0.86 6.11 -9.45
N ILE A 62 0.57 7.33 -9.88
CA ILE A 62 0.67 8.56 -9.09
C ILE A 62 -0.75 9.04 -8.81
N ILE A 63 -1.11 9.16 -7.52
CA ILE A 63 -2.51 9.38 -7.10
C ILE A 63 -2.75 10.77 -6.50
N GLU A 64 -1.73 11.55 -6.18
CA GLU A 64 -1.88 12.73 -5.31
C GLU A 64 -2.70 13.88 -5.90
N ASP A 65 -2.59 14.18 -7.19
CA ASP A 65 -3.34 15.28 -7.84
C ASP A 65 -4.13 14.85 -9.08
N GLY A 66 -4.31 13.60 -9.23
CA GLY A 66 -4.88 12.96 -10.39
C GLY A 66 -4.15 11.67 -10.64
N THR A 67 -4.88 10.65 -11.00
CA THR A 67 -4.29 9.36 -11.32
C THR A 67 -3.48 9.52 -12.59
N ARG A 68 -2.16 9.55 -12.46
CA ARG A 68 -1.23 9.41 -13.57
C ARG A 68 -0.80 7.96 -13.67
N ILE A 69 -0.82 7.46 -14.88
CA ILE A 69 -0.39 6.11 -15.19
C ILE A 69 0.61 6.25 -16.32
N ASP A 70 1.75 5.64 -16.16
CA ASP A 70 2.67 5.49 -17.26
C ASP A 70 2.41 4.13 -17.93
N PRO A 71 1.71 4.12 -19.07
CA PRO A 71 1.41 2.90 -19.81
C PRO A 71 2.66 2.27 -20.43
N ASN A 72 3.73 3.06 -20.59
CA ASN A 72 4.97 2.62 -21.23
C ASN A 72 5.98 2.06 -20.23
N THR A 73 5.67 2.09 -18.94
CA THR A 73 6.62 1.59 -17.96
C THR A 73 6.73 0.09 -18.03
N ILE A 74 7.88 -0.36 -18.47
CA ILE A 74 8.31 -1.73 -18.28
C ILE A 74 8.49 -1.91 -16.77
N PHE A 75 7.78 -2.87 -16.16
CA PHE A 75 7.90 -3.21 -14.74
C PHE A 75 9.34 -3.60 -14.39
N LYS A 76 10.15 -2.60 -14.10
CA LYS A 76 11.54 -2.74 -13.63
C LYS A 76 11.62 -2.19 -12.22
N PHE A 77 12.33 -2.90 -11.36
CA PHE A 77 12.66 -2.36 -10.06
C PHE A 77 13.64 -1.21 -10.25
N THR A 78 13.11 0.01 -10.17
CA THR A 78 13.88 1.24 -10.33
C THR A 78 14.45 1.72 -9.01
N SER A 79 15.45 2.59 -9.07
CA SER A 79 16.00 3.25 -7.88
C SER A 79 16.50 2.29 -6.80
N ARG A 80 17.13 1.16 -7.19
CA ARG A 80 17.71 0.17 -6.25
C ARG A 80 18.59 0.82 -5.19
N TYR A 81 19.40 1.80 -5.57
CA TYR A 81 20.30 2.54 -4.68
C TYR A 81 19.57 3.20 -3.51
N LYS A 82 18.32 3.62 -3.71
CA LYS A 82 17.46 4.21 -2.66
C LYS A 82 17.23 3.23 -1.50
N TYR A 83 17.13 1.93 -1.81
CA TYR A 83 16.74 0.90 -0.85
C TYR A 83 17.93 0.14 -0.24
N LEU A 84 19.11 0.12 -0.87
CA LEU A 84 20.27 -0.69 -0.43
C LEU A 84 20.65 -0.49 1.05
N ARG A 85 20.48 0.71 1.58
CA ARG A 85 20.83 1.08 2.97
C ARG A 85 19.62 1.32 3.85
N ALA A 86 18.42 1.15 3.32
CA ALA A 86 17.17 1.44 3.98
C ALA A 86 16.51 0.19 4.55
N LYS A 87 15.57 0.40 5.48
CA LYS A 87 14.59 -0.59 5.87
C LYS A 87 13.34 -0.42 5.02
N VAL A 88 12.71 -1.52 4.62
CA VAL A 88 11.43 -1.50 3.89
C VAL A 88 10.38 -2.26 4.67
N ILE A 89 9.23 -1.64 4.88
CA ILE A 89 8.00 -2.27 5.32
C ILE A 89 7.08 -2.34 4.10
N PHE A 90 6.79 -3.55 3.65
CA PHE A 90 5.89 -3.78 2.51
C PHE A 90 4.50 -4.14 3.03
N LEU A 91 3.56 -3.23 2.87
CA LEU A 91 2.15 -3.46 3.22
C LEU A 91 1.41 -4.04 2.03
N CYS A 92 1.02 -5.30 2.15
CA CYS A 92 0.18 -5.97 1.15
C CYS A 92 -1.27 -6.12 1.64
N ARG A 93 -2.16 -6.35 0.69
CA ARG A 93 -3.57 -6.69 0.87
C ARG A 93 -3.97 -7.67 -0.24
N ASP A 94 -5.01 -8.47 -0.03
CA ASP A 94 -5.53 -9.34 -1.10
C ASP A 94 -5.74 -8.55 -2.39
N PRO A 95 -5.05 -8.92 -3.50
CA PRO A 95 -5.17 -8.21 -4.77
C PRO A 95 -6.60 -8.03 -5.26
N ARG A 96 -7.50 -8.98 -4.95
CA ARG A 96 -8.92 -8.92 -5.32
C ARG A 96 -9.66 -7.81 -4.57
N ASP A 97 -9.30 -7.57 -3.30
CA ASP A 97 -9.83 -6.43 -2.54
C ASP A 97 -9.21 -5.09 -2.99
N ILE A 98 -7.95 -5.12 -3.46
CA ILE A 98 -7.29 -3.92 -4.01
C ILE A 98 -7.99 -3.48 -5.30
N ILE A 99 -8.24 -4.39 -6.25
CA ILE A 99 -8.83 -4.03 -7.54
C ILE A 99 -10.23 -3.43 -7.38
N THR A 100 -11.05 -3.94 -6.45
CA THR A 100 -12.36 -3.35 -6.15
C THR A 100 -12.23 -1.92 -5.63
N SER A 101 -11.25 -1.68 -4.77
CA SER A 101 -10.99 -0.33 -4.22
C SER A 101 -10.40 0.61 -5.26
N ASN A 102 -9.57 0.10 -6.17
CA ASN A 102 -8.99 0.86 -7.28
C ASN A 102 -10.06 1.31 -8.28
N TYR A 103 -11.03 0.45 -8.59
CA TYR A 103 -12.16 0.83 -9.45
C TYR A 103 -12.82 2.12 -8.94
N HIS A 104 -13.15 2.16 -7.64
CA HIS A 104 -13.72 3.37 -7.04
C HIS A 104 -12.74 4.55 -7.01
N GLN A 105 -11.44 4.29 -6.85
CA GLN A 105 -10.41 5.32 -6.88
C GLN A 105 -10.37 6.00 -8.26
N VAL A 106 -10.27 5.24 -9.32
CA VAL A 106 -10.07 5.78 -10.67
C VAL A 106 -11.34 6.34 -11.28
N THR A 107 -12.54 5.81 -10.92
CA THR A 107 -13.82 6.23 -11.48
C THR A 107 -14.54 7.29 -10.65
N LYS A 108 -14.25 7.44 -9.34
CA LYS A 108 -15.02 8.32 -8.45
C LYS A 108 -14.17 9.34 -7.68
N ARG A 109 -12.88 9.07 -7.48
CA ARG A 109 -11.99 9.91 -6.64
C ARG A 109 -10.87 10.59 -7.42
N ALA A 110 -10.52 10.12 -8.59
CA ALA A 110 -9.52 10.75 -9.43
C ALA A 110 -9.99 12.16 -9.87
N LYS A 111 -9.07 13.10 -9.96
CA LYS A 111 -9.35 14.46 -10.44
C LYS A 111 -9.94 14.44 -11.86
N ASN A 112 -9.41 13.54 -12.70
CA ASN A 112 -9.93 13.24 -14.02
C ASN A 112 -10.37 11.77 -14.03
N PRO A 113 -11.63 11.47 -13.69
CA PRO A 113 -12.11 10.10 -13.61
C PRO A 113 -12.01 9.36 -14.94
N PHE A 114 -11.58 8.12 -14.87
CA PHE A 114 -11.65 7.22 -16.03
C PHE A 114 -13.07 6.68 -16.20
N THR A 115 -13.48 6.52 -17.46
CA THR A 115 -14.76 5.92 -17.81
C THR A 115 -14.51 4.51 -18.34
N PHE A 116 -15.27 3.55 -17.84
CA PHE A 116 -15.32 2.16 -18.28
C PHE A 116 -16.78 1.77 -18.50
N ASN A 117 -17.07 0.95 -19.50
CA ASN A 117 -18.42 0.47 -19.77
C ASN A 117 -18.96 -0.35 -18.59
N ASN A 118 -18.09 -1.13 -17.96
CA ASN A 118 -18.40 -1.93 -16.79
C ASN A 118 -17.13 -2.19 -15.94
N LYS A 119 -17.33 -2.83 -14.79
CA LYS A 119 -16.23 -3.14 -13.88
C LYS A 119 -15.28 -4.19 -14.45
N SER A 120 -15.78 -5.15 -15.20
CA SER A 120 -14.98 -6.22 -15.83
C SER A 120 -13.97 -5.64 -16.83
N GLU A 121 -14.35 -4.64 -17.61
CA GLU A 121 -13.43 -3.93 -18.50
C GLU A 121 -12.26 -3.30 -17.73
N PHE A 122 -12.54 -2.67 -16.60
CA PHE A 122 -11.50 -2.12 -15.75
C PHE A 122 -10.58 -3.22 -15.18
N ILE A 123 -11.16 -4.32 -14.67
CA ILE A 123 -10.40 -5.42 -14.06
C ILE A 123 -9.43 -6.05 -15.06
N GLN A 124 -9.86 -6.19 -16.30
CA GLN A 124 -9.10 -6.80 -17.39
C GLN A 124 -8.20 -5.81 -18.14
N ASN A 125 -8.30 -4.51 -17.83
CA ASN A 125 -7.50 -3.49 -18.50
C ASN A 125 -5.99 -3.75 -18.29
N GLU A 126 -5.23 -3.75 -19.38
CA GLU A 126 -3.80 -4.08 -19.36
C GLU A 126 -2.97 -3.06 -18.57
N VAL A 127 -3.43 -1.80 -18.51
CA VAL A 127 -2.69 -0.70 -17.89
C VAL A 127 -3.10 -0.47 -16.43
N LEU A 128 -4.39 -0.56 -16.11
CA LEU A 128 -4.95 -0.22 -14.81
C LEU A 128 -5.44 -1.42 -14.01
N GLY A 129 -5.61 -2.54 -14.69
CA GLY A 129 -6.33 -3.69 -14.18
C GLY A 129 -5.55 -4.58 -13.23
N PHE A 130 -6.08 -5.76 -13.03
CA PHE A 130 -5.64 -6.70 -12.01
C PHE A 130 -4.19 -7.20 -12.20
N LYS A 131 -3.78 -7.42 -13.45
CA LYS A 131 -2.41 -7.85 -13.78
C LYS A 131 -1.35 -6.91 -13.22
N ARG A 132 -1.61 -5.60 -13.23
CA ARG A 132 -0.67 -4.61 -12.70
C ARG A 132 -0.39 -4.80 -11.21
N ILE A 133 -1.42 -5.15 -10.43
CA ILE A 133 -1.26 -5.43 -9.00
C ILE A 133 -0.35 -6.65 -8.79
N ILE A 134 -0.58 -7.73 -9.56
CA ILE A 134 0.23 -8.96 -9.52
C ILE A 134 1.69 -8.65 -9.89
N HIS A 135 1.91 -7.86 -10.94
CA HIS A 135 3.25 -7.44 -11.35
C HIS A 135 3.98 -6.66 -10.26
N PHE A 136 3.32 -5.67 -9.65
CA PHE A 136 3.89 -4.90 -8.55
C PHE A 136 4.31 -5.79 -7.37
N PHE A 137 3.44 -6.69 -6.96
CA PHE A 137 3.74 -7.61 -5.86
C PHE A 137 4.91 -8.51 -6.19
N ASN A 138 4.92 -9.13 -7.37
CA ASN A 138 6.00 -10.00 -7.82
C ASN A 138 7.33 -9.24 -7.92
N LEU A 139 7.30 -8.00 -8.41
CA LEU A 139 8.48 -7.15 -8.51
C LEU A 139 9.12 -6.93 -7.13
N TRP A 140 8.32 -6.61 -6.11
CA TRP A 140 8.82 -6.43 -4.75
C TRP A 140 9.25 -7.74 -4.10
N ALA A 141 8.52 -8.84 -4.28
CA ALA A 141 8.91 -10.15 -3.76
C ALA A 141 10.26 -10.61 -4.32
N ASN A 142 10.47 -10.42 -5.63
CA ASN A 142 11.71 -10.80 -6.31
C ASN A 142 12.91 -9.92 -5.91
N ASN A 143 12.66 -8.73 -5.39
CA ASN A 143 13.69 -7.77 -4.99
C ASN A 143 13.75 -7.52 -3.46
N LYS A 144 13.09 -8.34 -2.65
CA LYS A 144 13.04 -8.19 -1.18
C LYS A 144 14.40 -8.28 -0.47
N SER A 145 15.41 -8.81 -1.14
CA SER A 145 16.79 -8.88 -0.63
C SER A 145 17.63 -7.63 -0.92
N ILE A 146 17.09 -6.65 -1.66
CA ILE A 146 17.79 -5.39 -1.94
C ILE A 146 17.86 -4.48 -0.72
N PRO A 147 16.76 -4.23 0.02
CA PRO A 147 16.82 -3.45 1.24
C PRO A 147 17.70 -4.10 2.31
N ASN A 148 18.32 -3.28 3.15
CA ASN A 148 19.07 -3.77 4.31
C ASN A 148 18.21 -4.64 5.24
N LYS A 149 16.95 -4.26 5.44
CA LYS A 149 15.94 -5.06 6.14
C LYS A 149 14.60 -4.94 5.42
N PHE A 150 13.85 -6.05 5.36
CA PHE A 150 12.54 -6.10 4.73
C PHE A 150 11.53 -6.76 5.64
N LEU A 151 10.41 -6.09 5.91
CA LEU A 151 9.27 -6.61 6.66
C LEU A 151 8.04 -6.65 5.76
N LEU A 152 7.43 -7.83 5.63
CA LEU A 152 6.12 -7.98 5.01
C LEU A 152 5.05 -7.88 6.08
N ILE A 153 4.10 -6.96 5.92
CA ILE A 153 2.90 -6.86 6.74
C ILE A 153 1.65 -7.01 5.88
N ARG A 154 0.60 -7.58 6.46
CA ARG A 154 -0.65 -7.83 5.77
C ARG A 154 -1.76 -6.96 6.35
N TYR A 155 -2.52 -6.33 5.48
CA TYR A 155 -3.70 -5.56 5.86
C TYR A 155 -4.70 -6.40 6.67
N GLU A 156 -4.87 -7.67 6.28
CA GLU A 156 -5.77 -8.62 6.95
C GLU A 156 -5.34 -8.92 8.38
N ASN A 157 -4.02 -8.98 8.64
CA ASN A 157 -3.48 -9.15 9.99
C ASN A 157 -3.65 -7.88 10.83
N LEU A 158 -3.44 -6.70 10.21
CA LEU A 158 -3.74 -5.43 10.88
C LEU A 158 -5.21 -5.32 11.30
N LEU A 159 -6.15 -5.86 10.50
CA LEU A 159 -7.57 -5.92 10.88
C LEU A 159 -7.86 -6.89 12.03
N SER A 160 -6.98 -7.87 12.26
CA SER A 160 -7.21 -8.92 13.26
C SER A 160 -6.74 -8.55 14.67
N GLY A 161 -6.01 -7.45 14.82
CA GLY A 161 -5.55 -6.99 16.13
C GLY A 161 -4.24 -6.19 16.08
N ILE A 162 -3.70 -5.90 17.25
CA ILE A 162 -2.55 -5.00 17.44
C ILE A 162 -1.20 -5.62 17.07
N ASN A 163 -1.10 -6.94 17.01
CA ASN A 163 0.18 -7.65 16.87
C ASN A 163 0.98 -7.21 15.64
N GLU A 164 0.28 -6.97 14.51
CA GLU A 164 0.97 -6.50 13.30
C GLU A 164 1.48 -5.06 13.43
N LEU A 165 0.78 -4.21 14.19
CA LEU A 165 1.24 -2.86 14.51
C LEU A 165 2.44 -2.90 15.47
N GLU A 166 2.42 -3.80 16.47
CA GLU A 166 3.59 -4.06 17.34
C GLU A 166 4.81 -4.50 16.53
N ASN A 167 4.64 -5.41 15.55
CA ASN A 167 5.71 -5.84 14.65
C ASN A 167 6.29 -4.66 13.84
N VAL A 168 5.44 -3.77 13.35
CA VAL A 168 5.87 -2.55 12.62
C VAL A 168 6.70 -1.64 13.52
N LEU A 169 6.23 -1.35 14.74
CA LEU A 169 6.94 -0.49 15.70
C LEU A 169 8.28 -1.09 16.09
N SER A 170 8.31 -2.39 16.41
CA SER A 170 9.55 -3.12 16.71
C SER A 170 10.56 -3.07 15.56
N PHE A 171 10.10 -3.27 14.32
CA PHE A 171 10.95 -3.17 13.13
C PHE A 171 11.52 -1.76 12.93
N MET A 172 10.76 -0.73 13.31
CA MET A 172 11.19 0.67 13.29
C MET A 172 12.14 1.01 14.45
N ASN A 173 12.32 0.12 15.45
CA ASN A 173 12.99 0.36 16.73
C ASN A 173 12.28 1.44 17.58
N ILE A 174 10.96 1.46 17.55
CA ILE A 174 10.12 2.35 18.35
C ILE A 174 9.51 1.53 19.48
N ASN A 175 9.81 1.95 20.70
CA ASN A 175 9.27 1.31 21.90
C ASN A 175 8.00 2.04 22.31
N ALA A 176 6.86 1.38 22.20
CA ALA A 176 5.57 1.86 22.67
C ALA A 176 4.94 0.80 23.57
N ASP A 177 4.33 1.23 24.67
CA ASP A 177 3.65 0.30 25.55
C ASP A 177 2.36 -0.24 24.90
N LYS A 178 1.95 -1.41 25.36
CA LYS A 178 0.77 -2.10 24.81
C LYS A 178 -0.52 -1.34 25.02
N GLN A 179 -0.62 -0.52 26.08
CA GLN A 179 -1.80 0.27 26.37
C GLN A 179 -1.96 1.38 25.33
N LEU A 180 -0.87 2.09 25.02
CA LEU A 180 -0.86 3.12 23.97
C LEU A 180 -1.23 2.52 22.61
N ILE A 181 -0.59 1.39 22.21
CA ILE A 181 -0.86 0.72 20.95
C ILE A 181 -2.34 0.33 20.86
N THR A 182 -2.89 -0.27 21.91
CA THR A 182 -4.30 -0.68 21.97
C THR A 182 -5.25 0.52 21.90
N LYS A 183 -4.94 1.61 22.61
CA LYS A 183 -5.71 2.85 22.57
C LYS A 183 -5.78 3.43 21.16
N VAL A 184 -4.64 3.55 20.49
CA VAL A 184 -4.55 4.09 19.12
C VAL A 184 -5.25 3.16 18.12
N TYR A 185 -5.04 1.86 18.23
CA TYR A 185 -5.70 0.88 17.35
C TYR A 185 -7.23 0.97 17.45
N ASN A 186 -7.78 0.96 18.67
CA ASN A 186 -9.21 1.09 18.92
C ASN A 186 -9.75 2.49 18.53
N GLY A 187 -8.92 3.53 18.63
CA GLY A 187 -9.19 4.90 18.17
C GLY A 187 -9.23 5.05 16.65
N SER A 188 -8.71 4.06 15.93
CA SER A 188 -8.57 4.04 14.47
C SER A 188 -9.50 3.04 13.78
N SER A 189 -10.60 2.62 14.43
CA SER A 189 -11.60 1.75 13.80
C SER A 189 -12.19 2.40 12.53
N ALA A 190 -12.73 1.57 11.63
CA ALA A 190 -13.27 2.04 10.36
C ALA A 190 -14.32 3.16 10.52
N ASP A 191 -15.19 3.06 11.52
CA ASP A 191 -16.21 4.08 11.78
C ASP A 191 -15.58 5.39 12.26
N LYS A 192 -14.65 5.31 13.21
CA LYS A 192 -13.92 6.48 13.69
C LYS A 192 -13.09 7.13 12.57
N MET A 193 -12.45 6.32 11.73
CA MET A 193 -11.71 6.82 10.58
C MET A 193 -12.62 7.53 9.57
N ARG A 194 -13.84 7.02 9.31
CA ARG A 194 -14.82 7.72 8.47
C ARG A 194 -15.25 9.06 9.04
N ILE A 195 -15.46 9.13 10.35
CA ILE A 195 -15.78 10.40 11.03
C ILE A 195 -14.61 11.38 10.89
N LYS A 196 -13.37 10.94 11.17
CA LYS A 196 -12.18 11.77 11.00
C LYS A 196 -12.00 12.23 9.55
N GLU A 197 -12.28 11.36 8.57
CA GLU A 197 -12.21 11.69 7.13
C GLU A 197 -13.24 12.78 6.77
N LYS A 198 -14.50 12.64 7.20
CA LYS A 198 -15.56 13.64 6.98
C LYS A 198 -15.21 15.00 7.59
N ASN A 199 -14.53 15.01 8.71
CA ASN A 199 -14.15 16.22 9.45
C ASN A 199 -12.78 16.77 9.05
N ASN A 200 -12.12 16.23 8.00
CA ASN A 200 -10.76 16.60 7.58
C ASN A 200 -9.70 16.48 8.69
N GLN A 201 -9.88 15.54 9.63
CA GLN A 201 -8.99 15.35 10.78
C GLN A 201 -7.87 14.34 10.55
N ILE A 202 -7.75 13.77 9.34
CA ILE A 202 -6.66 12.85 9.01
C ILE A 202 -5.52 13.65 8.41
N LYS A 203 -4.41 13.77 9.14
CA LYS A 203 -3.23 14.54 8.73
C LYS A 203 -2.65 14.04 7.40
N GLY A 204 -2.44 14.97 6.46
CA GLY A 204 -1.89 14.65 5.13
C GLY A 204 -2.85 13.84 4.25
N PHE A 205 -4.15 14.06 4.42
CA PHE A 205 -5.21 13.41 3.68
C PHE A 205 -6.12 14.44 2.98
N THR A 206 -6.38 14.22 1.71
CA THR A 206 -7.32 15.03 0.94
C THR A 206 -8.70 14.37 0.98
N ASN A 207 -9.72 15.13 1.34
CA ASN A 207 -11.11 14.68 1.28
C ASN A 207 -11.57 14.65 -0.19
N PHE A 208 -12.08 13.51 -0.64
CA PHE A 208 -12.55 13.30 -2.02
C PHE A 208 -14.07 13.47 -2.17
N GLY A 209 -14.79 13.73 -1.09
CA GLY A 209 -16.24 13.93 -1.08
C GLY A 209 -16.91 13.34 0.16
N LYS A 210 -18.22 13.59 0.30
CA LYS A 210 -19.00 13.19 1.48
C LYS A 210 -19.71 11.84 1.34
N GLU A 211 -19.85 11.35 0.11
CA GLU A 211 -20.50 10.06 -0.15
C GLU A 211 -19.57 8.88 0.16
N VAL A 212 -20.12 7.79 0.68
CA VAL A 212 -19.35 6.60 1.09
C VAL A 212 -18.48 6.05 -0.06
N ASN A 213 -18.97 6.11 -1.30
CA ASN A 213 -18.22 5.64 -2.48
C ASN A 213 -17.03 6.55 -2.87
N GLN A 214 -17.03 7.80 -2.40
CA GLN A 214 -15.95 8.76 -2.57
C GLN A 214 -14.95 8.70 -1.42
N MET A 215 -15.34 8.14 -0.27
CA MET A 215 -14.48 8.03 0.90
C MET A 215 -13.36 7.00 0.70
N LYS A 216 -12.21 7.27 1.28
CA LYS A 216 -11.07 6.35 1.27
C LYS A 216 -11.32 5.16 2.20
N VAL A 217 -11.95 5.41 3.36
CA VAL A 217 -12.37 4.37 4.31
C VAL A 217 -13.78 3.90 3.95
N ARG A 218 -13.91 3.17 2.85
CA ARG A 218 -15.21 2.72 2.33
C ARG A 218 -15.76 1.54 3.13
N LYS A 219 -15.27 0.34 2.91
CA LYS A 219 -15.75 -0.88 3.59
C LYS A 219 -14.86 -1.33 4.73
N ALA A 220 -13.54 -1.15 4.61
CA ALA A 220 -12.53 -1.57 5.58
C ALA A 220 -12.68 -3.04 6.03
N LYS A 221 -12.98 -3.93 5.09
CA LYS A 221 -13.20 -5.36 5.31
C LYS A 221 -12.26 -6.18 4.42
N LYS A 222 -11.87 -7.36 4.90
CA LYS A 222 -11.26 -8.40 4.08
C LYS A 222 -12.34 -9.15 3.30
N GLY A 223 -12.01 -9.60 2.08
CA GLY A 223 -12.92 -10.39 1.24
C GLY A 223 -14.12 -9.60 0.68
N SER A 224 -14.02 -8.27 0.63
CA SER A 224 -15.09 -7.44 0.07
C SER A 224 -15.35 -7.70 -1.41
N TYR A 225 -14.35 -8.22 -2.12
CA TYR A 225 -14.45 -8.60 -3.52
C TYR A 225 -15.55 -9.64 -3.78
N LEU A 226 -15.81 -10.55 -2.84
CA LEU A 226 -16.85 -11.58 -2.96
C LEU A 226 -18.26 -11.01 -3.17
N SER A 227 -18.51 -9.82 -2.65
CA SER A 227 -19.81 -9.13 -2.80
C SER A 227 -19.81 -8.04 -3.87
N GLU A 228 -18.64 -7.74 -4.46
CA GLU A 228 -18.49 -6.62 -5.38
C GLU A 228 -18.13 -7.02 -6.80
N LEU A 229 -17.57 -8.21 -7.00
CA LEU A 229 -17.18 -8.74 -8.29
C LEU A 229 -18.20 -9.79 -8.75
N SER A 230 -18.38 -9.92 -10.06
CA SER A 230 -19.09 -11.03 -10.66
C SER A 230 -18.30 -12.33 -10.49
N VAL A 231 -18.96 -13.47 -10.67
CA VAL A 231 -18.31 -14.78 -10.66
C VAL A 231 -17.21 -14.86 -11.71
N ASP A 232 -17.45 -14.33 -12.90
CA ASP A 232 -16.47 -14.32 -13.99
C ASP A 232 -15.26 -13.45 -13.67
N ASP A 233 -15.47 -12.28 -13.06
CA ASP A 233 -14.39 -11.42 -12.60
C ASP A 233 -13.55 -12.10 -11.50
N ILE A 234 -14.19 -12.79 -10.56
CA ILE A 234 -13.50 -13.56 -9.53
C ILE A 234 -12.67 -14.67 -10.16
N ASN A 235 -13.22 -15.41 -11.12
CA ASN A 235 -12.50 -16.47 -11.83
C ASN A 235 -11.29 -15.92 -12.59
N TYR A 236 -11.45 -14.79 -13.28
CA TYR A 236 -10.36 -14.09 -13.95
C TYR A 236 -9.26 -13.69 -12.93
N CYS A 237 -9.65 -13.05 -11.84
CA CYS A 237 -8.70 -12.65 -10.80
C CYS A 237 -7.99 -13.87 -10.19
N ASN A 238 -8.69 -14.96 -9.92
CA ASN A 238 -8.12 -16.19 -9.39
C ASN A 238 -7.10 -16.81 -10.37
N ASN A 239 -7.40 -16.80 -11.68
CA ASN A 239 -6.45 -17.25 -12.69
C ASN A 239 -5.17 -16.41 -12.68
N GLU A 240 -5.28 -15.08 -12.64
CA GLU A 240 -4.11 -14.21 -12.55
C GLU A 240 -3.38 -14.35 -11.20
N MET A 241 -4.09 -14.64 -10.09
CA MET A 241 -3.51 -14.94 -8.78
C MET A 241 -2.59 -16.18 -8.81
N SER A 242 -2.77 -17.11 -9.74
CA SER A 242 -1.87 -18.26 -9.91
C SER A 242 -0.42 -17.83 -10.20
N ARG A 243 -0.24 -16.64 -10.77
CA ARG A 243 1.07 -16.03 -11.09
C ARG A 243 1.65 -15.22 -9.93
N LEU A 244 0.90 -15.04 -8.83
CA LEU A 244 1.37 -14.31 -7.67
C LEU A 244 2.47 -15.08 -6.95
N ASN A 245 3.55 -14.40 -6.60
CA ASN A 245 4.64 -14.98 -5.85
C ASN A 245 4.14 -15.57 -4.51
N LYS A 246 4.46 -16.84 -4.26
CA LYS A 246 4.05 -17.61 -3.07
C LYS A 246 4.49 -16.97 -1.75
N TYR A 247 5.43 -16.04 -1.79
CA TYR A 247 5.88 -15.25 -0.64
C TYR A 247 4.72 -14.55 0.08
N PHE A 248 3.70 -14.09 -0.66
CA PHE A 248 2.54 -13.39 -0.07
C PHE A 248 1.53 -14.33 0.59
N LYS A 249 1.57 -15.64 0.34
CA LYS A 249 0.69 -16.66 0.94
C LYS A 249 -0.81 -16.37 0.80
N TYR A 250 -1.25 -15.67 -0.25
CA TYR A 250 -2.67 -15.57 -0.56
C TYR A 250 -3.14 -16.86 -1.23
N LYS A 251 -4.33 -17.32 -0.83
CA LYS A 251 -4.97 -18.50 -1.42
C LYS A 251 -5.91 -18.07 -2.56
N ILE A 252 -5.97 -18.93 -3.56
CA ILE A 252 -6.93 -18.83 -4.67
C ILE A 252 -8.25 -19.44 -4.22
#